data_453aba73cf583ed5b1e279d1cbb6ea82
#
_entry.id   453aba73cf583ed5b1e279d1cbb6ea82
#
_cell.length_a   1.000
_cell.length_b   1.000
_cell.length_c   1.000
_cell.angle_alpha   90.00
_cell.angle_beta   90.00
_cell.angle_gamma   90.00
#
_symmetry.space_group_name_H-M   'P 1'
#
loop_
_entity.id
_entity.type
_entity.pdbx_description
1 polymer ?
#
loop_
_entity_poly.entity_id
_entity_poly.type
_entity_poly.pdbx_seq_one_letter_code
_entity_poly.pdbx_strand_id
1 'polypeptide(L)'
;MISDLKEERLLPAVPGRSNQIELLRVTSKLLEQLQSKNTFPKELDNPLGCQLELTHRCNLRCNQCYNQSGCSKPDISFDKWMDVTRQLVDMSIFECVISGGEPLLLKDKLYKLMDILSNSGVRFIFVTNGLLLDERKVKRLSKYDYYWIQVSIDGSRPEIHDKIRGVKGSWKKAVNAAKLVSQAGLPLVISHVIQKDNIEYLDEMIKTSYLLGAKRMITGKFTFSGRAILNRKSIDVGYDKIRKAYQLLKIRHNEYEGKMDIVTSTDPAFYLRYRVIEPSNVLLIRPNGDVKVDCILPFKIGNVLNEKISSIWNRIGKSAWKNNEIIEYVKSIKEERDMISTRPRPYVDEDVLIR
;
A
#
# COMPACT_ATOMS: atom_id res chain seq x y z
N MET A 1 25.91 13.90 -9.14
CA MET A 1 24.82 13.04 -9.65
C MET A 1 23.62 12.90 -8.68
N ILE A 2 23.77 13.01 -7.38
CA ILE A 2 22.66 13.08 -6.40
C ILE A 2 22.19 14.54 -6.22
N SER A 3 23.07 15.54 -6.40
CA SER A 3 22.76 16.97 -6.36
C SER A 3 21.81 17.42 -7.47
N ASP A 4 21.96 16.86 -8.65
CA ASP A 4 21.23 17.32 -9.85
C ASP A 4 19.80 16.75 -9.96
N LEU A 5 19.49 15.73 -9.16
CA LEU A 5 18.13 15.21 -8.99
C LEU A 5 17.29 16.02 -7.99
N LYS A 6 17.91 16.98 -7.29
CA LYS A 6 17.32 17.63 -6.10
C LYS A 6 16.49 18.87 -6.37
N GLU A 7 16.59 19.55 -7.51
CA GLU A 7 15.95 20.87 -7.60
C GLU A 7 14.97 21.12 -8.75
N GLU A 8 15.09 20.53 -9.91
CA GLU A 8 14.25 20.95 -11.05
C GLU A 8 13.19 19.95 -11.54
N ARG A 9 13.25 18.67 -11.18
CA ARG A 9 12.28 17.65 -11.61
C ARG A 9 11.44 17.01 -10.51
N LEU A 10 11.55 17.51 -9.31
CA LEU A 10 10.85 16.97 -8.12
C LEU A 10 9.43 17.55 -7.92
N LEU A 11 8.95 18.36 -8.85
CA LEU A 11 7.67 19.03 -8.64
C LEU A 11 6.77 18.98 -9.89
N PRO A 12 5.66 18.24 -9.80
CA PRO A 12 4.44 18.88 -9.44
C PRO A 12 4.30 18.79 -7.92
N ALA A 13 4.03 19.95 -7.31
CA ALA A 13 3.83 20.07 -5.88
C ALA A 13 2.68 19.15 -5.45
N VAL A 14 3.03 18.06 -4.79
CA VAL A 14 2.09 17.11 -4.23
C VAL A 14 1.79 17.57 -2.82
N PRO A 15 0.52 17.78 -2.43
CA PRO A 15 0.16 18.15 -1.07
C PRO A 15 0.76 17.18 -0.06
N GLY A 16 1.30 17.69 1.05
CA GLY A 16 2.00 16.86 2.06
C GLY A 16 3.47 16.60 1.78
N ARG A 17 4.00 17.00 0.62
CA ARG A 17 5.42 16.82 0.27
C ARG A 17 6.36 17.70 1.10
N SER A 18 5.95 18.88 1.54
CA SER A 18 6.80 19.72 2.38
C SER A 18 7.23 19.00 3.65
N ASN A 19 6.28 18.37 4.35
CA ASN A 19 6.59 17.59 5.56
C ASN A 19 7.25 16.25 5.24
N GLN A 20 6.88 15.58 4.13
CA GLN A 20 7.54 14.36 3.70
C GLN A 20 8.92 14.64 3.11
N ILE A 21 9.12 15.71 2.34
CA ILE A 21 10.43 16.13 1.84
C ILE A 21 11.30 16.60 2.99
N GLU A 22 10.76 17.32 3.96
CA GLU A 22 11.51 17.75 5.14
C GLU A 22 11.84 16.56 6.03
N LEU A 23 10.90 15.65 6.26
CA LEU A 23 11.13 14.39 6.94
C LEU A 23 12.13 13.50 6.18
N LEU A 24 12.02 13.40 4.85
CA LEU A 24 12.98 12.70 3.99
C LEU A 24 14.35 13.39 3.97
N ARG A 25 14.40 14.72 3.94
CA ARG A 25 15.66 15.48 4.05
C ARG A 25 16.31 15.29 5.42
N VAL A 26 15.54 15.36 6.50
CA VAL A 26 16.02 15.11 7.86
C VAL A 26 16.44 13.65 8.00
N THR A 27 15.63 12.71 7.49
CA THR A 27 15.95 11.28 7.53
C THR A 27 17.13 10.95 6.63
N SER A 28 17.21 11.50 5.42
CA SER A 28 18.35 11.30 4.50
C SER A 28 19.64 11.90 5.09
N LYS A 29 19.57 13.12 5.64
CA LYS A 29 20.72 13.76 6.29
C LYS A 29 21.16 13.03 7.55
N LEU A 30 20.18 12.53 8.34
CA LEU A 30 20.47 11.70 9.50
C LEU A 30 21.06 10.35 9.08
N LEU A 31 20.54 9.72 8.05
CA LEU A 31 21.06 8.47 7.47
C LEU A 31 22.46 8.68 6.90
N GLU A 32 22.70 9.77 6.15
CA GLU A 32 24.04 10.14 5.67
C GLU A 32 25.02 10.35 6.82
N GLN A 33 24.59 11.02 7.90
CA GLN A 33 25.41 11.22 9.10
C GLN A 33 25.65 9.91 9.86
N LEU A 34 24.66 9.03 9.96
CA LEU A 34 24.80 7.72 10.58
C LEU A 34 25.67 6.79 9.74
N GLN A 35 25.52 6.83 8.41
CA GLN A 35 26.36 6.08 7.47
C GLN A 35 27.80 6.57 7.46
N SER A 36 28.04 7.90 7.49
CA SER A 36 29.37 8.48 7.55
C SER A 36 30.13 8.15 8.84
N LYS A 37 29.37 7.89 9.92
CA LYS A 37 29.91 7.46 11.21
C LYS A 37 30.05 5.93 11.35
N ASN A 38 29.74 5.15 10.29
CA ASN A 38 29.63 3.69 10.32
C ASN A 38 28.70 3.14 11.43
N THR A 39 27.74 3.94 11.87
CA THR A 39 26.82 3.59 12.96
C THR A 39 25.49 2.99 12.46
N PHE A 40 25.25 3.05 11.15
CA PHE A 40 24.06 2.44 10.52
C PHE A 40 24.51 1.39 9.52
N PRO A 41 24.04 0.14 9.61
CA PRO A 41 24.42 -0.92 8.68
C PRO A 41 23.90 -0.60 7.27
N LYS A 42 24.75 -0.85 6.26
CA LYS A 42 24.38 -0.67 4.84
C LYS A 42 23.30 -1.64 4.38
N GLU A 43 23.20 -2.78 5.03
CA GLU A 43 22.18 -3.81 4.82
C GLU A 43 21.70 -4.30 6.18
N LEU A 44 20.39 -4.54 6.30
CA LEU A 44 19.80 -5.04 7.52
C LEU A 44 19.82 -6.58 7.52
N ASP A 45 20.12 -7.17 8.67
CA ASP A 45 20.08 -8.63 8.84
C ASP A 45 18.68 -9.19 8.71
N ASN A 46 17.67 -8.38 9.09
CA ASN A 46 16.25 -8.73 8.99
C ASN A 46 15.44 -7.57 8.36
N PRO A 47 14.29 -7.85 7.73
CA PRO A 47 13.39 -6.79 7.26
C PRO A 47 12.79 -6.04 8.44
N LEU A 48 12.53 -4.74 8.28
CA LEU A 48 11.85 -3.92 9.29
C LEU A 48 10.36 -4.25 9.39
N GLY A 49 9.77 -4.71 8.30
CA GLY A 49 8.35 -4.99 8.25
C GLY A 49 7.95 -5.96 7.14
N CYS A 50 6.70 -6.33 7.14
CA CYS A 50 6.14 -7.21 6.13
C CYS A 50 4.71 -6.80 5.78
N GLN A 51 4.38 -6.77 4.48
CA GLN A 51 3.01 -6.73 4.02
C GLN A 51 2.53 -8.18 3.77
N LEU A 52 1.46 -8.57 4.43
CA LEU A 52 0.79 -9.85 4.22
C LEU A 52 -0.46 -9.66 3.37
N GLU A 53 -0.43 -10.12 2.13
CA GLU A 53 -1.62 -10.27 1.30
C GLU A 53 -2.25 -11.64 1.61
N LEU A 54 -3.07 -11.70 2.66
CA LEU A 54 -3.49 -12.95 3.30
C LEU A 54 -4.39 -13.84 2.43
N THR A 55 -5.07 -13.30 1.42
CA THR A 55 -5.99 -14.08 0.57
C THR A 55 -6.21 -13.40 -0.79
N HIS A 56 -6.40 -14.19 -1.84
CA HIS A 56 -6.89 -13.70 -3.13
C HIS A 56 -8.40 -13.40 -3.10
N ARG A 57 -9.14 -13.95 -2.13
CA ARG A 57 -10.58 -13.77 -2.04
C ARG A 57 -10.93 -12.35 -1.63
N CYS A 58 -11.95 -11.80 -2.30
CA CYS A 58 -12.51 -10.50 -1.98
C CYS A 58 -14.01 -10.54 -2.26
N ASN A 59 -14.78 -9.83 -1.45
CA ASN A 59 -16.21 -9.63 -1.63
C ASN A 59 -16.55 -8.42 -2.52
N LEU A 60 -15.53 -7.79 -3.13
CA LEU A 60 -15.64 -6.70 -4.12
C LEU A 60 -14.99 -7.05 -5.46
N ARG A 61 -15.30 -6.24 -6.50
CA ARG A 61 -14.76 -6.36 -7.86
C ARG A 61 -14.31 -5.01 -8.40
N CYS A 62 -13.52 -4.28 -7.58
CA CYS A 62 -13.07 -2.92 -7.89
C CYS A 62 -12.36 -2.82 -9.24
N ASN A 63 -12.70 -1.80 -10.02
CA ASN A 63 -12.13 -1.56 -11.35
C ASN A 63 -10.62 -1.30 -11.30
N GLN A 64 -10.12 -0.66 -10.23
CA GLN A 64 -8.74 -0.27 -10.01
C GLN A 64 -7.93 -1.25 -9.16
N CYS A 65 -8.42 -2.45 -8.90
CA CYS A 65 -7.74 -3.40 -8.01
C CYS A 65 -6.34 -3.74 -8.50
N TYR A 66 -5.31 -3.34 -7.75
CA TYR A 66 -3.91 -3.49 -8.14
C TYR A 66 -3.46 -4.96 -8.20
N ASN A 67 -4.03 -5.83 -7.35
CA ASN A 67 -3.64 -7.24 -7.23
C ASN A 67 -4.65 -8.23 -7.82
N GLN A 68 -5.67 -7.76 -8.54
CA GLN A 68 -6.72 -8.59 -9.16
C GLN A 68 -7.50 -9.46 -8.16
N SER A 69 -7.65 -9.06 -6.91
CA SER A 69 -8.39 -9.83 -5.91
C SER A 69 -9.81 -10.16 -6.33
N GLY A 70 -10.34 -11.23 -5.71
CA GLY A 70 -11.65 -11.79 -6.04
C GLY A 70 -11.60 -12.83 -7.15
N CYS A 71 -10.42 -13.31 -7.54
CA CYS A 71 -10.24 -14.45 -8.43
C CYS A 71 -10.25 -15.78 -7.65
N SER A 72 -10.36 -16.89 -8.39
CA SER A 72 -10.36 -18.26 -7.83
C SER A 72 -8.96 -18.86 -7.63
N LYS A 73 -7.91 -18.03 -7.59
CA LYS A 73 -6.55 -18.52 -7.32
C LYS A 73 -6.46 -19.10 -5.92
N PRO A 74 -5.72 -20.22 -5.72
CA PRO A 74 -5.58 -20.83 -4.41
C PRO A 74 -4.73 -19.95 -3.48
N ASP A 75 -5.11 -19.93 -2.20
CA ASP A 75 -4.30 -19.39 -1.13
C ASP A 75 -3.46 -20.52 -0.51
N ILE A 76 -2.29 -20.21 0.08
CA ILE A 76 -1.57 -21.17 0.91
C ILE A 76 -2.41 -21.58 2.12
N SER A 77 -2.09 -22.73 2.72
CA SER A 77 -2.83 -23.23 3.87
C SER A 77 -2.74 -22.28 5.07
N PHE A 78 -3.72 -22.37 5.96
CA PHE A 78 -3.68 -21.59 7.21
C PHE A 78 -2.47 -21.96 8.08
N ASP A 79 -2.11 -23.24 8.14
CA ASP A 79 -0.94 -23.69 8.89
C ASP A 79 0.35 -23.10 8.33
N LYS A 80 0.42 -22.91 7.01
CA LYS A 80 1.55 -22.24 6.39
C LYS A 80 1.57 -20.73 6.74
N TRP A 81 0.41 -20.08 6.81
CA TRP A 81 0.34 -18.69 7.31
C TRP A 81 0.79 -18.59 8.77
N MET A 82 0.44 -19.56 9.62
CA MET A 82 0.90 -19.63 11.01
C MET A 82 2.43 -19.81 11.09
N ASP A 83 3.02 -20.64 10.22
CA ASP A 83 4.46 -20.82 10.10
C ASP A 83 5.15 -19.52 9.65
N VAL A 84 4.66 -18.88 8.58
CA VAL A 84 5.12 -17.57 8.09
C VAL A 84 5.10 -16.54 9.21
N THR A 85 4.01 -16.47 9.97
CA THR A 85 3.85 -15.51 11.06
C THR A 85 4.90 -15.71 12.15
N ARG A 86 5.19 -16.96 12.54
CA ARG A 86 6.25 -17.28 13.53
C ARG A 86 7.64 -16.90 12.99
N GLN A 87 7.93 -17.22 11.73
CA GLN A 87 9.20 -16.82 11.12
C GLN A 87 9.40 -15.28 11.12
N LEU A 88 8.33 -14.51 10.89
CA LEU A 88 8.40 -13.03 10.95
C LEU A 88 8.65 -12.53 12.38
N VAL A 89 8.10 -13.20 13.40
CA VAL A 89 8.40 -12.94 14.81
C VAL A 89 9.87 -13.24 15.12
N ASP A 90 10.37 -14.38 14.67
CA ASP A 90 11.78 -14.78 14.86
C ASP A 90 12.75 -13.78 14.19
N MET A 91 12.31 -13.13 13.11
CA MET A 91 13.04 -12.08 12.43
C MET A 91 12.87 -10.69 13.07
N SER A 92 12.10 -10.57 14.15
CA SER A 92 11.93 -9.33 14.93
C SER A 92 11.45 -8.14 14.10
N ILE A 93 10.44 -8.33 13.23
CA ILE A 93 9.86 -7.23 12.47
C ILE A 93 9.12 -6.26 13.40
N PHE A 94 9.11 -4.96 13.05
CA PHE A 94 8.44 -3.91 13.82
C PHE A 94 7.03 -3.60 13.34
N GLU A 95 6.77 -3.79 12.04
CA GLU A 95 5.48 -3.47 11.44
C GLU A 95 4.94 -4.59 10.56
N CYS A 96 3.62 -4.68 10.51
CA CYS A 96 2.94 -5.59 9.60
C CYS A 96 1.74 -4.92 8.94
N VAL A 97 1.74 -4.89 7.60
CA VAL A 97 0.57 -4.48 6.81
C VAL A 97 -0.30 -5.69 6.58
N ILE A 98 -1.49 -5.70 7.16
CA ILE A 98 -2.51 -6.73 6.93
C ILE A 98 -3.39 -6.29 5.76
N SER A 99 -3.32 -7.02 4.65
CA SER A 99 -4.01 -6.71 3.41
C SER A 99 -4.36 -7.98 2.60
N GLY A 100 -4.53 -7.84 1.29
CA GLY A 100 -4.81 -8.92 0.35
C GLY A 100 -6.01 -8.62 -0.51
N GLY A 101 -6.95 -9.57 -0.65
CA GLY A 101 -8.29 -9.28 -1.14
C GLY A 101 -9.08 -8.54 -0.06
N GLU A 102 -9.74 -9.32 0.79
CA GLU A 102 -10.34 -8.76 2.01
C GLU A 102 -9.95 -9.63 3.22
N PRO A 103 -9.09 -9.13 4.12
CA PRO A 103 -8.57 -9.93 5.23
C PRO A 103 -9.65 -10.42 6.20
N LEU A 104 -10.74 -9.68 6.38
CA LEU A 104 -11.85 -10.08 7.26
C LEU A 104 -12.59 -11.34 6.78
N LEU A 105 -12.39 -11.79 5.55
CA LEU A 105 -12.89 -13.09 5.06
C LEU A 105 -12.22 -14.29 5.75
N LEU A 106 -11.06 -14.10 6.36
CA LEU A 106 -10.39 -15.15 7.13
C LEU A 106 -11.05 -15.41 8.49
N LYS A 107 -11.96 -14.55 8.93
CA LYS A 107 -12.68 -14.68 10.22
C LYS A 107 -11.70 -14.82 11.39
N ASP A 108 -11.90 -15.83 12.26
CA ASP A 108 -11.06 -16.07 13.44
C ASP A 108 -9.59 -16.40 13.11
N LYS A 109 -9.32 -16.95 11.92
CA LYS A 109 -7.95 -17.21 11.46
C LYS A 109 -7.12 -15.93 11.35
N LEU A 110 -7.72 -14.80 10.92
CA LEU A 110 -7.06 -13.51 10.89
C LEU A 110 -6.52 -13.11 12.25
N TYR A 111 -7.38 -13.18 13.26
CA TYR A 111 -7.01 -12.74 14.60
C TYR A 111 -5.94 -13.63 15.24
N LYS A 112 -5.93 -14.95 14.95
CA LYS A 112 -4.86 -15.82 15.41
C LYS A 112 -3.48 -15.41 14.89
N LEU A 113 -3.39 -14.96 13.62
CA LEU A 113 -2.15 -14.43 13.06
C LEU A 113 -1.77 -13.11 13.72
N MET A 114 -2.74 -12.21 13.88
CA MET A 114 -2.51 -10.91 14.52
C MET A 114 -2.12 -11.06 15.99
N ASP A 115 -2.71 -12.00 16.74
CA ASP A 115 -2.36 -12.27 18.14
C ASP A 115 -0.87 -12.64 18.29
N ILE A 116 -0.35 -13.51 17.41
CA ILE A 116 1.07 -13.93 17.44
C ILE A 116 1.99 -12.71 17.20
N LEU A 117 1.71 -11.91 16.17
CA LEU A 117 2.51 -10.72 15.85
C LEU A 117 2.41 -9.66 16.95
N SER A 118 1.20 -9.41 17.46
CA SER A 118 0.96 -8.42 18.52
C SER A 118 1.67 -8.76 19.81
N ASN A 119 1.67 -10.05 20.22
CA ASN A 119 2.37 -10.51 21.40
C ASN A 119 3.89 -10.31 21.33
N SER A 120 4.42 -10.10 20.13
CA SER A 120 5.84 -9.79 19.88
C SER A 120 6.10 -8.30 19.64
N GLY A 121 5.12 -7.43 19.92
CA GLY A 121 5.24 -5.99 19.82
C GLY A 121 5.12 -5.42 18.40
N VAL A 122 4.68 -6.23 17.44
CA VAL A 122 4.48 -5.78 16.05
C VAL A 122 3.28 -4.83 15.97
N ARG A 123 3.49 -3.70 15.32
CA ARG A 123 2.49 -2.67 15.06
C ARG A 123 1.84 -2.85 13.70
N PHE A 124 0.54 -2.57 13.58
CA PHE A 124 -0.21 -2.88 12.36
C PHE A 124 -0.58 -1.66 11.52
N ILE A 125 -0.61 -1.89 10.22
CA ILE A 125 -1.42 -1.16 9.25
C ILE A 125 -2.49 -2.14 8.79
N PHE A 126 -3.77 -1.86 9.06
CA PHE A 126 -4.85 -2.75 8.69
C PHE A 126 -5.65 -2.16 7.53
N VAL A 127 -5.71 -2.87 6.40
CA VAL A 127 -6.37 -2.41 5.17
C VAL A 127 -7.63 -3.23 4.92
N THR A 128 -8.78 -2.57 4.81
CA THR A 128 -10.07 -3.23 4.55
C THR A 128 -10.95 -2.41 3.62
N ASN A 129 -11.83 -3.10 2.91
CA ASN A 129 -12.91 -2.45 2.16
C ASN A 129 -14.12 -2.07 3.06
N GLY A 130 -14.13 -2.47 4.32
CA GLY A 130 -15.12 -2.12 5.31
C GLY A 130 -16.44 -2.90 5.27
N LEU A 131 -16.72 -3.71 4.22
CA LEU A 131 -18.01 -4.36 4.06
C LEU A 131 -18.37 -5.35 5.17
N LEU A 132 -17.35 -5.95 5.78
CA LEU A 132 -17.53 -6.96 6.83
C LEU A 132 -17.25 -6.41 8.23
N LEU A 133 -16.88 -5.13 8.35
CA LEU A 133 -16.54 -4.52 9.61
C LEU A 133 -17.81 -4.08 10.35
N ASP A 134 -18.03 -4.65 11.52
CA ASP A 134 -19.11 -4.35 12.45
C ASP A 134 -18.56 -3.99 13.83
N GLU A 135 -19.42 -3.56 14.77
CA GLU A 135 -19.03 -3.17 16.14
C GLU A 135 -18.25 -4.27 16.86
N ARG A 136 -18.67 -5.53 16.74
CA ARG A 136 -17.99 -6.67 17.36
C ARG A 136 -16.56 -6.82 16.85
N LYS A 137 -16.35 -6.66 15.52
CA LYS A 137 -15.04 -6.75 14.91
C LYS A 137 -14.17 -5.55 15.26
N VAL A 138 -14.73 -4.34 15.27
CA VAL A 138 -14.01 -3.14 15.72
C VAL A 138 -13.55 -3.29 17.16
N LYS A 139 -14.43 -3.75 18.08
CA LYS A 139 -14.06 -4.06 19.47
C LYS A 139 -12.96 -5.11 19.58
N ARG A 140 -12.92 -6.09 18.67
CA ARG A 140 -11.82 -7.07 18.63
C ARG A 140 -10.54 -6.46 18.09
N LEU A 141 -10.62 -5.65 17.04
CA LEU A 141 -9.48 -4.95 16.46
C LEU A 141 -8.89 -3.92 17.43
N SER A 142 -9.67 -3.27 18.28
CA SER A 142 -9.16 -2.29 19.26
C SER A 142 -8.22 -2.86 20.34
N LYS A 143 -7.97 -4.16 20.33
CA LYS A 143 -6.99 -4.81 21.21
C LYS A 143 -5.54 -4.73 20.70
N TYR A 144 -5.35 -4.35 19.45
CA TYR A 144 -4.04 -4.31 18.80
C TYR A 144 -3.52 -2.88 18.67
N ASP A 145 -2.21 -2.72 18.52
CA ASP A 145 -1.58 -1.43 18.28
C ASP A 145 -1.47 -1.16 16.77
N TYR A 146 -1.84 0.06 16.35
CA TYR A 146 -1.89 0.44 14.95
C TYR A 146 -1.09 1.71 14.66
N TYR A 147 -0.46 1.74 13.49
CA TYR A 147 -0.16 2.99 12.84
C TYR A 147 -1.46 3.62 12.32
N TRP A 148 -2.31 2.82 11.63
CA TRP A 148 -3.66 3.20 11.24
C TRP A 148 -4.51 2.00 10.77
N ILE A 149 -5.82 2.21 10.75
CA ILE A 149 -6.79 1.35 10.06
C ILE A 149 -7.27 2.09 8.81
N GLN A 150 -6.99 1.52 7.65
CA GLN A 150 -7.32 2.08 6.36
C GLN A 150 -8.63 1.49 5.85
N VAL A 151 -9.65 2.35 5.68
CA VAL A 151 -10.91 1.99 5.05
C VAL A 151 -10.95 2.58 3.64
N SER A 152 -11.25 1.74 2.67
CA SER A 152 -11.25 2.12 1.26
C SER A 152 -12.60 2.72 0.84
N ILE A 153 -12.65 4.02 0.50
CA ILE A 153 -13.86 4.71 0.04
C ILE A 153 -13.52 5.54 -1.21
N ASP A 154 -14.10 5.17 -2.36
CA ASP A 154 -13.81 5.81 -3.67
C ASP A 154 -14.90 6.77 -4.15
N GLY A 155 -15.87 7.11 -3.34
CA GLY A 155 -16.89 8.09 -3.68
C GLY A 155 -17.55 8.66 -2.44
N SER A 156 -17.88 9.95 -2.52
CA SER A 156 -18.66 10.65 -1.50
C SER A 156 -20.13 10.20 -1.48
N ARG A 157 -20.60 9.54 -2.56
CA ARG A 157 -21.98 9.11 -2.78
C ARG A 157 -22.04 7.62 -3.14
N PRO A 158 -23.20 6.95 -2.82
CA PRO A 158 -23.39 5.52 -3.10
C PRO A 158 -23.18 5.15 -4.56
N GLU A 159 -23.77 5.90 -5.48
CA GLU A 159 -23.74 5.61 -6.93
C GLU A 159 -22.33 5.64 -7.51
N ILE A 160 -21.47 6.49 -6.98
CA ILE A 160 -20.08 6.60 -7.41
C ILE A 160 -19.27 5.43 -6.86
N HIS A 161 -19.30 5.26 -5.54
CA HIS A 161 -18.52 4.23 -4.87
C HIS A 161 -18.91 2.82 -5.30
N ASP A 162 -20.21 2.52 -5.31
CA ASP A 162 -20.73 1.19 -5.64
C ASP A 162 -20.39 0.81 -7.08
N LYS A 163 -20.45 1.76 -8.02
CA LYS A 163 -20.01 1.56 -9.41
C LYS A 163 -18.54 1.19 -9.48
N ILE A 164 -17.66 1.94 -8.78
CA ILE A 164 -16.21 1.73 -8.76
C ILE A 164 -15.84 0.41 -8.11
N ARG A 165 -16.51 0.08 -6.99
CA ARG A 165 -16.22 -1.12 -6.19
C ARG A 165 -16.96 -2.37 -6.71
N GLY A 166 -17.90 -2.19 -7.64
CA GLY A 166 -18.61 -3.27 -8.34
C GLY A 166 -19.67 -3.99 -7.50
N VAL A 167 -20.11 -3.42 -6.36
CA VAL A 167 -21.12 -4.02 -5.47
C VAL A 167 -22.07 -2.94 -4.92
N LYS A 168 -23.36 -3.06 -5.23
CA LYS A 168 -24.40 -2.17 -4.72
C LYS A 168 -24.50 -2.24 -3.19
N GLY A 169 -24.60 -1.09 -2.53
CA GLY A 169 -24.67 -0.97 -1.08
C GLY A 169 -23.32 -1.05 -0.37
N SER A 170 -22.22 -1.18 -1.10
CA SER A 170 -20.86 -1.18 -0.53
C SER A 170 -20.51 0.15 0.13
N TRP A 171 -20.95 1.27 -0.42
CA TRP A 171 -20.74 2.59 0.15
C TRP A 171 -21.28 2.71 1.58
N LYS A 172 -22.54 2.34 1.79
CA LYS A 172 -23.17 2.42 3.11
C LYS A 172 -22.40 1.62 4.17
N LYS A 173 -21.93 0.44 3.79
CA LYS A 173 -21.14 -0.43 4.68
C LYS A 173 -19.75 0.16 4.96
N ALA A 174 -19.04 0.65 3.93
CA ALA A 174 -17.71 1.25 4.10
C ALA A 174 -17.77 2.53 4.95
N VAL A 175 -18.76 3.40 4.72
CA VAL A 175 -18.99 4.60 5.53
C VAL A 175 -19.32 4.24 6.98
N ASN A 176 -20.18 3.23 7.21
CA ASN A 176 -20.44 2.76 8.57
C ASN A 176 -19.20 2.20 9.25
N ALA A 177 -18.40 1.42 8.52
CA ALA A 177 -17.11 0.90 9.02
C ALA A 177 -16.16 2.02 9.44
N ALA A 178 -16.01 3.07 8.62
CA ALA A 178 -15.20 4.23 8.92
C ALA A 178 -15.69 4.95 10.20
N LYS A 179 -17.01 5.15 10.34
CA LYS A 179 -17.60 5.72 11.57
C LYS A 179 -17.28 4.90 12.80
N LEU A 180 -17.47 3.57 12.73
CA LEU A 180 -17.19 2.67 13.84
C LEU A 180 -15.71 2.71 14.27
N VAL A 181 -14.78 2.73 13.30
CA VAL A 181 -13.34 2.85 13.57
C VAL A 181 -13.03 4.17 14.27
N SER A 182 -13.56 5.29 13.76
CA SER A 182 -13.36 6.62 14.34
C SER A 182 -13.97 6.73 15.74
N GLN A 183 -15.21 6.25 15.94
CA GLN A 183 -15.91 6.27 17.23
C GLN A 183 -15.22 5.40 18.29
N ALA A 184 -14.52 4.35 17.88
CA ALA A 184 -13.70 3.53 18.77
C ALA A 184 -12.35 4.18 19.14
N GLY A 185 -12.08 5.41 18.69
CA GLY A 185 -10.82 6.11 18.94
C GLY A 185 -9.62 5.56 18.17
N LEU A 186 -9.85 4.66 17.18
CA LEU A 186 -8.80 4.06 16.39
C LEU A 186 -8.34 5.03 15.27
N PRO A 187 -7.06 5.01 14.88
CA PRO A 187 -6.51 5.93 13.89
C PRO A 187 -7.04 5.61 12.47
N LEU A 188 -8.17 6.23 12.12
CA LEU A 188 -8.81 6.06 10.82
C LEU A 188 -8.04 6.77 9.71
N VAL A 189 -7.76 6.03 8.63
CA VAL A 189 -7.31 6.56 7.35
C VAL A 189 -8.32 6.20 6.27
N ILE A 190 -8.71 7.16 5.45
CA ILE A 190 -9.50 6.91 4.24
C ILE A 190 -8.56 6.79 3.04
N SER A 191 -8.66 5.67 2.32
CA SER A 191 -7.98 5.47 1.05
C SER A 191 -8.95 5.68 -0.10
N HIS A 192 -8.56 6.54 -1.03
CA HIS A 192 -9.35 6.93 -2.19
C HIS A 192 -8.48 6.88 -3.44
N VAL A 193 -8.97 6.27 -4.52
CA VAL A 193 -8.27 6.21 -5.80
C VAL A 193 -8.98 7.09 -6.82
N ILE A 194 -8.27 8.12 -7.31
CA ILE A 194 -8.80 9.05 -8.31
C ILE A 194 -8.93 8.33 -9.65
N GLN A 195 -10.12 8.37 -10.23
CA GLN A 195 -10.44 7.84 -11.54
C GLN A 195 -11.58 8.61 -12.21
N LYS A 196 -11.89 8.26 -13.46
CA LYS A 196 -12.84 9.00 -14.30
C LYS A 196 -14.21 9.23 -13.63
N ASP A 197 -14.70 8.25 -12.86
CA ASP A 197 -16.04 8.30 -12.27
C ASP A 197 -16.12 9.15 -11.00
N ASN A 198 -14.99 9.51 -10.35
CA ASN A 198 -15.02 10.21 -9.06
C ASN A 198 -14.22 11.53 -9.01
N ILE A 199 -13.44 11.84 -10.02
CA ILE A 199 -12.54 13.02 -9.98
C ILE A 199 -13.29 14.33 -9.80
N GLU A 200 -14.48 14.47 -10.39
CA GLU A 200 -15.30 15.70 -10.27
C GLU A 200 -15.88 15.87 -8.83
N TYR A 201 -15.86 14.81 -8.02
CA TYR A 201 -16.36 14.79 -6.64
C TYR A 201 -15.24 14.74 -5.60
N LEU A 202 -14.00 15.04 -6.01
CA LEU A 202 -12.83 14.93 -5.13
C LEU A 202 -12.93 15.84 -3.90
N ASP A 203 -13.39 17.07 -4.09
CA ASP A 203 -13.59 18.02 -3.00
C ASP A 203 -14.63 17.54 -1.98
N GLU A 204 -15.73 17.01 -2.48
CA GLU A 204 -16.77 16.42 -1.65
C GLU A 204 -16.26 15.19 -0.89
N MET A 205 -15.38 14.39 -1.52
CA MET A 205 -14.76 13.23 -0.88
C MET A 205 -13.79 13.63 0.25
N ILE A 206 -13.03 14.71 0.09
CA ILE A 206 -12.17 15.27 1.13
C ILE A 206 -13.01 15.66 2.35
N LYS A 207 -14.08 16.45 2.12
CA LYS A 207 -15.02 16.85 3.17
C LYS A 207 -15.67 15.63 3.86
N THR A 208 -16.07 14.63 3.08
CA THR A 208 -16.65 13.39 3.61
C THR A 208 -15.65 12.66 4.49
N SER A 209 -14.38 12.54 4.08
CA SER A 209 -13.34 11.90 4.88
C SER A 209 -13.13 12.59 6.23
N TYR A 210 -13.10 13.93 6.23
CA TYR A 210 -13.01 14.71 7.47
C TYR A 210 -14.21 14.49 8.39
N LEU A 211 -15.44 14.54 7.84
CA LEU A 211 -16.68 14.33 8.62
C LEU A 211 -16.80 12.90 9.19
N LEU A 212 -16.14 11.93 8.57
CA LEU A 212 -16.03 10.57 9.09
C LEU A 212 -15.02 10.44 10.24
N GLY A 213 -14.29 11.52 10.56
CA GLY A 213 -13.28 11.54 11.61
C GLY A 213 -11.93 10.97 11.19
N ALA A 214 -11.65 10.91 9.89
CA ALA A 214 -10.35 10.46 9.41
C ALA A 214 -9.23 11.40 9.90
N LYS A 215 -8.15 10.80 10.39
CA LYS A 215 -6.91 11.52 10.72
C LYS A 215 -6.09 11.82 9.47
N ARG A 216 -6.29 11.00 8.42
CA ARG A 216 -5.59 11.13 7.14
C ARG A 216 -6.49 10.64 6.00
N MET A 217 -6.39 11.32 4.85
CA MET A 217 -6.88 10.82 3.57
C MET A 217 -5.68 10.57 2.66
N ILE A 218 -5.52 9.32 2.21
CA ILE A 218 -4.53 8.96 1.19
C ILE A 218 -5.28 8.89 -0.14
N THR A 219 -4.85 9.71 -1.10
CA THR A 219 -5.51 9.77 -2.41
C THR A 219 -4.48 9.94 -3.52
N GLY A 220 -4.84 9.57 -4.73
CA GLY A 220 -4.00 9.69 -5.90
C GLY A 220 -4.52 8.85 -7.05
N LYS A 221 -3.83 8.91 -8.17
CA LYS A 221 -4.16 8.09 -9.32
C LYS A 221 -3.96 6.60 -9.01
N PHE A 222 -4.70 5.74 -9.71
CA PHE A 222 -4.49 4.29 -9.63
C PHE A 222 -3.10 3.89 -10.13
N THR A 223 -2.55 2.83 -9.57
CA THR A 223 -1.30 2.23 -10.03
C THR A 223 -1.57 1.34 -11.26
N PHE A 224 -0.72 1.44 -12.29
CA PHE A 224 -0.77 0.55 -13.45
C PHE A 224 -0.31 -0.86 -13.07
N SER A 225 -1.20 -1.59 -12.42
CA SER A 225 -1.00 -2.94 -11.92
C SER A 225 -2.33 -3.69 -11.91
N GLY A 226 -2.31 -4.99 -12.08
CA GLY A 226 -3.46 -5.86 -11.97
C GLY A 226 -4.66 -5.43 -12.83
N ARG A 227 -5.86 -5.39 -12.22
CA ARG A 227 -7.10 -5.03 -12.92
C ARG A 227 -7.11 -3.59 -13.42
N ALA A 228 -6.40 -2.69 -12.78
CA ALA A 228 -6.30 -1.30 -13.25
C ALA A 228 -5.69 -1.20 -14.64
N ILE A 229 -4.67 -2.01 -14.98
CA ILE A 229 -4.13 -2.08 -16.36
C ILE A 229 -5.20 -2.55 -17.34
N LEU A 230 -5.95 -3.59 -16.97
CA LEU A 230 -6.97 -4.18 -17.85
C LEU A 230 -8.11 -3.20 -18.11
N ASN A 231 -8.50 -2.41 -17.12
CA ASN A 231 -9.61 -1.45 -17.17
C ASN A 231 -9.18 -0.02 -17.49
N ARG A 232 -7.90 0.24 -17.79
CA ARG A 232 -7.34 1.60 -17.91
C ARG A 232 -8.15 2.55 -18.79
N LYS A 233 -8.69 2.06 -19.93
CA LYS A 233 -9.47 2.89 -20.85
C LYS A 233 -10.73 3.48 -20.21
N SER A 234 -11.34 2.77 -19.26
CA SER A 234 -12.56 3.19 -18.57
C SER A 234 -12.29 4.04 -17.31
N ILE A 235 -11.11 3.89 -16.68
CA ILE A 235 -10.81 4.53 -15.40
C ILE A 235 -9.81 5.70 -15.51
N ASP A 236 -8.99 5.77 -16.57
CA ASP A 236 -7.97 6.81 -16.73
C ASP A 236 -8.61 8.19 -16.97
N VAL A 237 -8.10 9.16 -16.25
CA VAL A 237 -8.64 10.53 -16.21
C VAL A 237 -8.01 11.44 -17.27
N GLY A 238 -6.81 11.13 -17.72
CA GLY A 238 -6.00 12.00 -18.55
C GLY A 238 -5.24 13.07 -17.74
N TYR A 239 -4.17 13.59 -18.37
CA TYR A 239 -3.16 14.42 -17.71
C TYR A 239 -3.72 15.74 -17.14
N ASP A 240 -4.51 16.48 -17.93
CA ASP A 240 -4.97 17.81 -17.51
C ASP A 240 -5.91 17.76 -16.31
N LYS A 241 -6.82 16.80 -16.29
CA LYS A 241 -7.75 16.62 -15.17
C LYS A 241 -7.01 16.18 -13.89
N ILE A 242 -6.06 15.25 -14.00
CA ILE A 242 -5.30 14.79 -12.84
C ILE A 242 -4.41 15.92 -12.28
N ARG A 243 -3.83 16.76 -13.15
CA ARG A 243 -3.07 17.95 -12.73
C ARG A 243 -3.93 18.92 -11.92
N LYS A 244 -5.15 19.21 -12.40
CA LYS A 244 -6.11 20.07 -11.67
C LYS A 244 -6.50 19.44 -10.32
N ALA A 245 -6.72 18.13 -10.28
CA ALA A 245 -7.01 17.42 -9.04
C ALA A 245 -5.86 17.57 -8.02
N TYR A 246 -4.61 17.46 -8.45
CA TYR A 246 -3.46 17.63 -7.56
C TYR A 246 -3.30 19.10 -7.09
N GLN A 247 -3.65 20.09 -7.92
CA GLN A 247 -3.71 21.48 -7.49
C GLN A 247 -4.77 21.69 -6.40
N LEU A 248 -5.96 21.12 -6.56
CA LEU A 248 -7.01 21.14 -5.55
C LEU A 248 -6.52 20.48 -4.25
N LEU A 249 -5.92 19.29 -4.33
CA LEU A 249 -5.40 18.58 -3.16
C LEU A 249 -4.38 19.41 -2.39
N LYS A 250 -3.51 20.18 -3.08
CA LYS A 250 -2.57 21.09 -2.45
C LYS A 250 -3.27 22.22 -1.68
N ILE A 251 -4.30 22.82 -2.26
CA ILE A 251 -5.09 23.85 -1.59
C ILE A 251 -5.77 23.27 -0.34
N ARG A 252 -6.44 22.14 -0.48
CA ARG A 252 -7.16 21.49 0.62
C ARG A 252 -6.22 20.97 1.71
N HIS A 253 -5.02 20.51 1.36
CA HIS A 253 -4.03 20.12 2.37
C HIS A 253 -3.76 21.28 3.34
N ASN A 254 -3.54 22.50 2.83
CA ASN A 254 -3.32 23.67 3.68
C ASN A 254 -4.57 24.03 4.53
N GLU A 255 -5.78 23.93 3.95
CA GLU A 255 -7.03 24.26 4.65
C GLU A 255 -7.36 23.27 5.77
N TYR A 256 -6.94 22.01 5.63
CA TYR A 256 -7.15 20.94 6.61
C TYR A 256 -5.94 20.72 7.52
N GLU A 257 -4.89 21.54 7.42
CA GLU A 257 -3.72 21.46 8.29
C GLU A 257 -4.14 21.50 9.78
N GLY A 258 -3.56 20.59 10.57
CA GLY A 258 -3.93 20.39 11.98
C GLY A 258 -5.28 19.70 12.24
N LYS A 259 -6.09 19.43 11.20
CA LYS A 259 -7.40 18.76 11.32
C LYS A 259 -7.37 17.35 10.71
N MET A 260 -6.93 17.23 9.49
CA MET A 260 -6.80 15.98 8.75
C MET A 260 -5.66 16.10 7.74
N ASP A 261 -4.75 15.15 7.75
CA ASP A 261 -3.66 15.09 6.79
C ASP A 261 -4.17 14.61 5.41
N ILE A 262 -3.82 15.30 4.34
CA ILE A 262 -4.17 14.91 2.97
C ILE A 262 -2.87 14.54 2.25
N VAL A 263 -2.69 13.24 2.00
CA VAL A 263 -1.49 12.68 1.37
C VAL A 263 -1.81 12.17 -0.02
N THR A 264 -0.98 12.54 -0.99
CA THR A 264 -1.09 12.00 -2.33
C THR A 264 -0.15 10.82 -2.53
N SER A 265 -0.63 9.79 -3.23
CA SER A 265 0.25 8.70 -3.67
C SER A 265 1.31 9.23 -4.63
N THR A 266 2.52 8.71 -4.50
CA THR A 266 3.63 9.06 -5.37
C THR A 266 3.43 8.42 -6.76
N ASP A 267 3.88 9.12 -7.81
CA ASP A 267 3.96 8.54 -9.15
C ASP A 267 4.77 7.24 -9.13
N PRO A 268 4.25 6.12 -9.67
CA PRO A 268 4.93 4.83 -9.60
C PRO A 268 6.31 4.79 -10.24
N ALA A 269 6.52 5.50 -11.35
CA ALA A 269 7.81 5.54 -12.02
C ALA A 269 8.85 6.31 -11.18
N PHE A 270 8.43 7.41 -10.54
CA PHE A 270 9.29 8.12 -9.59
C PHE A 270 9.57 7.27 -8.34
N TYR A 271 8.54 6.62 -7.79
CA TYR A 271 8.66 5.75 -6.63
C TYR A 271 9.67 4.63 -6.86
N LEU A 272 9.59 3.91 -7.99
CA LEU A 272 10.52 2.83 -8.32
C LEU A 272 11.96 3.32 -8.45
N ARG A 273 12.20 4.46 -9.13
CA ARG A 273 13.53 5.06 -9.22
C ARG A 273 14.08 5.47 -7.85
N TYR A 274 13.22 6.03 -7.01
CA TYR A 274 13.59 6.37 -5.63
C TYR A 274 13.99 5.12 -4.84
N ARG A 275 13.25 3.99 -4.99
CA ARG A 275 13.56 2.75 -4.29
C ARG A 275 14.88 2.08 -4.71
N VAL A 276 15.33 2.29 -5.93
CA VAL A 276 16.68 1.86 -6.37
C VAL A 276 17.78 2.63 -5.61
N ILE A 277 17.53 3.90 -5.26
CA ILE A 277 18.47 4.74 -4.51
C ILE A 277 18.32 4.49 -3.00
N GLU A 278 17.11 4.44 -2.50
CA GLU A 278 16.72 4.24 -1.10
C GLU A 278 15.88 2.97 -0.97
N PRO A 279 16.52 1.81 -0.84
CA PRO A 279 15.83 0.52 -0.78
C PRO A 279 14.79 0.44 0.35
N SER A 280 13.68 -0.21 0.06
CA SER A 280 12.71 -0.60 1.08
C SER A 280 13.23 -1.83 1.82
N ASN A 281 13.17 -1.80 3.14
CA ASN A 281 13.50 -2.94 3.99
C ASN A 281 12.22 -3.66 4.47
N VAL A 282 11.23 -3.76 3.59
CA VAL A 282 9.94 -4.42 3.85
C VAL A 282 9.74 -5.55 2.84
N LEU A 283 9.26 -6.68 3.32
CA LEU A 283 8.84 -7.79 2.46
C LEU A 283 7.34 -7.72 2.17
N LEU A 284 6.94 -8.30 1.05
CA LEU A 284 5.55 -8.58 0.73
C LEU A 284 5.39 -10.09 0.50
N ILE A 285 4.46 -10.71 1.20
CA ILE A 285 4.13 -12.14 1.01
C ILE A 285 2.72 -12.23 0.45
N ARG A 286 2.63 -12.87 -0.72
CA ARG A 286 1.38 -13.04 -1.46
C ARG A 286 0.60 -14.28 -1.01
N PRO A 287 -0.71 -14.35 -1.33
CA PRO A 287 -1.55 -15.47 -0.92
C PRO A 287 -1.10 -16.84 -1.48
N ASN A 288 -0.35 -16.86 -2.58
CA ASN A 288 0.24 -18.07 -3.17
C ASN A 288 1.63 -18.42 -2.60
N GLY A 289 2.08 -17.67 -1.59
CA GLY A 289 3.38 -17.87 -0.95
C GLY A 289 4.56 -17.14 -1.60
N ASP A 290 4.38 -16.48 -2.75
CA ASP A 290 5.44 -15.71 -3.37
C ASP A 290 5.89 -14.57 -2.47
N VAL A 291 7.21 -14.39 -2.34
CA VAL A 291 7.86 -13.32 -1.58
C VAL A 291 8.38 -12.27 -2.55
N LYS A 292 8.05 -11.01 -2.30
CA LYS A 292 8.42 -9.85 -3.12
C LYS A 292 9.01 -8.75 -2.23
N VAL A 293 9.70 -7.80 -2.83
CA VAL A 293 10.20 -6.59 -2.14
C VAL A 293 9.28 -5.39 -2.36
N ASP A 294 8.36 -5.48 -3.32
CA ASP A 294 7.40 -4.42 -3.62
C ASP A 294 6.18 -4.94 -4.39
N CYS A 295 5.01 -4.33 -4.16
CA CYS A 295 3.77 -4.71 -4.83
C CYS A 295 3.70 -4.28 -6.30
N ILE A 296 4.41 -3.22 -6.70
CA ILE A 296 4.39 -2.73 -8.09
C ILE A 296 5.51 -3.27 -8.97
N LEU A 297 6.42 -4.09 -8.43
CA LEU A 297 7.40 -4.82 -9.21
C LEU A 297 6.85 -6.18 -9.64
N PRO A 298 7.08 -6.62 -10.89
CA PRO A 298 6.67 -7.94 -11.37
C PRO A 298 7.72 -9.03 -11.05
N PHE A 299 8.42 -8.88 -9.93
CA PHE A 299 9.48 -9.80 -9.52
C PHE A 299 9.18 -10.43 -8.18
N LYS A 300 9.55 -11.71 -8.04
CA LYS A 300 9.57 -12.43 -6.77
C LYS A 300 11.00 -12.86 -6.45
N ILE A 301 11.32 -12.90 -5.17
CA ILE A 301 12.64 -13.24 -4.65
C ILE A 301 12.69 -14.64 -4.01
N GLY A 302 11.56 -15.31 -3.93
CA GLY A 302 11.41 -16.64 -3.38
C GLY A 302 9.95 -17.02 -3.17
N ASN A 303 9.72 -18.17 -2.54
CA ASN A 303 8.38 -18.62 -2.17
C ASN A 303 8.44 -19.35 -0.84
N VAL A 304 7.57 -18.98 0.12
CA VAL A 304 7.55 -19.55 1.48
C VAL A 304 7.18 -21.05 1.52
N LEU A 305 6.63 -21.61 0.44
CA LEU A 305 6.37 -23.04 0.34
C LEU A 305 7.66 -23.87 0.17
N ASN A 306 8.71 -23.24 -0.38
CA ASN A 306 9.94 -23.93 -0.77
C ASN A 306 11.11 -23.65 0.18
N GLU A 307 11.13 -22.49 0.85
CA GLU A 307 12.25 -22.07 1.68
C GLU A 307 11.79 -21.14 2.82
N LYS A 308 12.63 -20.99 3.85
CA LYS A 308 12.39 -20.08 4.98
C LYS A 308 12.53 -18.61 4.55
N ILE A 309 11.76 -17.72 5.18
CA ILE A 309 11.81 -16.27 4.90
C ILE A 309 13.21 -15.72 5.18
N SER A 310 13.85 -16.15 6.26
CA SER A 310 15.23 -15.74 6.59
C SER A 310 16.24 -16.16 5.53
N SER A 311 16.08 -17.33 4.92
CA SER A 311 16.92 -17.79 3.80
C SER A 311 16.72 -16.92 2.56
N ILE A 312 15.45 -16.59 2.21
CA ILE A 312 15.12 -15.68 1.10
C ILE A 312 15.73 -14.30 1.35
N TRP A 313 15.56 -13.75 2.56
CA TRP A 313 16.09 -12.43 2.92
C TRP A 313 17.62 -12.38 2.80
N ASN A 314 18.32 -13.33 3.40
CA ASN A 314 19.76 -13.37 3.40
C ASN A 314 20.37 -13.63 2.01
N ARG A 315 19.70 -14.45 1.20
CA ARG A 315 20.15 -14.74 -0.17
C ARG A 315 20.02 -13.53 -1.09
N ILE A 316 18.89 -12.84 -1.06
CA ILE A 316 18.58 -11.78 -2.03
C ILE A 316 17.76 -10.62 -1.46
N GLY A 317 16.89 -10.81 -0.45
CA GLY A 317 15.94 -9.81 -0.02
C GLY A 317 16.58 -8.48 0.38
N LYS A 318 17.63 -8.52 1.18
CA LYS A 318 18.37 -7.34 1.66
C LYS A 318 19.10 -6.56 0.56
N SER A 319 19.36 -7.18 -0.59
CA SER A 319 20.06 -6.57 -1.74
C SER A 319 19.22 -6.53 -3.01
N ALA A 320 17.94 -6.93 -2.96
CA ALA A 320 17.10 -7.08 -4.14
C ALA A 320 17.02 -5.82 -5.01
N TRP A 321 16.96 -4.64 -4.40
CA TRP A 321 16.92 -3.37 -5.13
C TRP A 321 18.21 -3.03 -5.89
N LYS A 322 19.32 -3.76 -5.62
CA LYS A 322 20.59 -3.69 -6.35
C LYS A 322 20.69 -4.73 -7.47
N ASN A 323 19.69 -5.62 -7.59
CA ASN A 323 19.66 -6.65 -8.63
C ASN A 323 19.51 -6.01 -10.02
N ASN A 324 20.32 -6.45 -10.99
CA ASN A 324 20.34 -5.88 -12.32
C ASN A 324 19.00 -5.99 -13.07
N GLU A 325 18.23 -7.07 -12.88
CA GLU A 325 16.93 -7.24 -13.52
C GLU A 325 15.92 -6.17 -13.02
N ILE A 326 15.92 -5.89 -11.70
CA ILE A 326 15.10 -4.81 -11.13
C ILE A 326 15.55 -3.45 -11.65
N ILE A 327 16.86 -3.18 -11.65
CA ILE A 327 17.41 -1.91 -12.12
C ILE A 327 17.05 -1.66 -13.59
N GLU A 328 17.23 -2.65 -14.46
CA GLU A 328 16.90 -2.52 -15.89
C GLU A 328 15.40 -2.35 -16.12
N TYR A 329 14.55 -3.09 -15.37
CA TYR A 329 13.11 -2.87 -15.42
C TYR A 329 12.74 -1.44 -15.00
N VAL A 330 13.29 -0.96 -13.88
CA VAL A 330 13.03 0.41 -13.38
C VAL A 330 13.51 1.47 -14.37
N LYS A 331 14.66 1.28 -15.03
CA LYS A 331 15.16 2.18 -16.08
C LYS A 331 14.23 2.23 -17.30
N SER A 332 13.54 1.13 -17.61
CA SER A 332 12.58 1.08 -18.72
C SER A 332 11.28 1.84 -18.44
N ILE A 333 10.97 2.11 -17.16
CA ILE A 333 9.80 2.87 -16.72
C ILE A 333 10.17 4.35 -16.58
N LYS A 334 10.06 5.11 -17.67
CA LYS A 334 10.33 6.56 -17.67
C LYS A 334 9.15 7.34 -17.07
N GLU A 335 7.94 6.93 -17.41
CA GLU A 335 6.69 7.44 -16.86
C GLU A 335 5.76 6.29 -16.47
N GLU A 336 4.74 6.57 -15.67
CA GLU A 336 3.82 5.54 -15.15
C GLU A 336 3.13 4.71 -16.26
N ARG A 337 2.90 5.32 -17.45
CA ARG A 337 2.24 4.64 -18.57
C ARG A 337 3.10 3.56 -19.20
N ASP A 338 4.41 3.63 -19.05
CA ASP A 338 5.32 2.60 -19.56
C ASP A 338 5.04 1.24 -18.91
N MET A 339 4.53 1.21 -17.69
CA MET A 339 4.09 -0.02 -16.99
C MET A 339 2.99 -0.80 -17.73
N ILE A 340 2.30 -0.17 -18.68
CA ILE A 340 1.26 -0.83 -19.49
C ILE A 340 1.90 -1.75 -20.54
N SER A 341 3.00 -1.31 -21.14
CA SER A 341 3.67 -1.99 -22.25
C SER A 341 4.91 -2.76 -21.82
N THR A 342 5.60 -2.32 -20.77
CA THR A 342 6.78 -3.01 -20.22
C THR A 342 6.40 -4.38 -19.65
N ARG A 343 7.16 -5.40 -20.01
CA ARG A 343 6.94 -6.77 -19.55
C ARG A 343 8.03 -7.20 -18.57
N PRO A 344 7.67 -8.05 -17.61
CA PRO A 344 6.31 -8.46 -17.22
C PRO A 344 5.54 -7.33 -16.53
N ARG A 345 4.19 -7.39 -16.57
CA ARG A 345 3.32 -6.39 -15.93
C ARG A 345 2.93 -6.88 -14.53
N PRO A 346 3.05 -6.03 -13.49
CA PRO A 346 2.72 -6.42 -12.13
C PRO A 346 1.29 -6.95 -12.00
N TYR A 347 1.11 -8.12 -11.40
CA TYR A 347 -0.17 -8.81 -11.14
C TYR A 347 -1.03 -9.13 -12.39
N VAL A 348 -0.51 -8.92 -13.59
CA VAL A 348 -1.16 -9.31 -14.86
C VAL A 348 -0.43 -10.48 -15.48
N ASP A 349 0.88 -10.34 -15.63
CA ASP A 349 1.74 -11.41 -16.13
C ASP A 349 2.28 -12.23 -14.91
N GLU A 350 2.92 -13.36 -15.15
CA GLU A 350 3.55 -14.14 -14.09
C GLU A 350 4.77 -13.40 -13.54
N ASP A 351 4.90 -13.36 -12.20
CA ASP A 351 6.06 -12.75 -11.56
C ASP A 351 7.34 -13.55 -11.86
N VAL A 352 8.40 -12.88 -12.27
CA VAL A 352 9.71 -13.46 -12.58
C VAL A 352 10.50 -13.67 -11.29
N LEU A 353 11.05 -14.87 -11.11
CA LEU A 353 11.95 -15.17 -10.01
C LEU A 353 13.34 -14.61 -10.33
N ILE A 354 13.79 -13.62 -9.57
CA ILE A 354 15.16 -13.13 -9.61
C ILE A 354 16.06 -13.95 -8.68
N ARG A 355 17.32 -14.11 -9.04
CA ARG A 355 18.30 -14.96 -8.35
C ARG A 355 19.52 -14.18 -7.90
#